data_d20cca9dfc723562f15220cf6524b4cd
#
_entry.id   d20cca9dfc723562f15220cf6524b4cd
#
_cell.length_a   1.000
_cell.length_b   1.000
_cell.length_c   1.000
_cell.angle_alpha   90.00
_cell.angle_beta   90.00
_cell.angle_gamma   90.00
#
_symmetry.space_group_name_H-M   'P 1'
#
loop_
_entity.id
_entity.type
_entity.pdbx_description
1 polymer ?
#
loop_
_entity_poly.entity_id
_entity_poly.type
_entity_poly.pdbx_seq_one_letter_code
_entity_poly.pdbx_strand_id
1 'polypeptide(L)'
;YAAGTVGNLITNLVTRGDIAPDRRRRLYDTAEQFGLLLQLVNISKDVYDDYTAENNVYLPAEWLRAEGVPQEDVLAPEHEEAASSVVRRTAEHASSFLDDAQTYLETVPATDGNTLAAWAVPFLLSVGTLRELLARPEDALSKTGVKVSRKEVFAVVSEMSGDGGREALGEMREQIAAQPYHRAPTSAD
;
A
#
# COMPACT_ATOMS: atom_id res chain seq x y z
N TYR A 1 -7.04 -8.49 11.65
CA TYR A 1 -7.50 -7.73 12.83
C TYR A 1 -6.57 -6.56 13.19
N ALA A 2 -5.23 -6.71 13.12
CA ALA A 2 -4.30 -5.65 13.54
C ALA A 2 -4.40 -4.37 12.69
N ALA A 3 -4.51 -4.48 11.36
CA ALA A 3 -4.53 -3.33 10.45
C ALA A 3 -5.78 -2.45 10.59
N GLY A 4 -6.95 -3.05 10.75
CA GLY A 4 -8.18 -2.30 11.00
C GLY A 4 -8.12 -1.52 12.31
N THR A 5 -7.48 -2.09 13.33
CA THR A 5 -7.23 -1.40 14.62
C THR A 5 -6.34 -0.18 14.45
N VAL A 6 -5.29 -0.26 13.60
CA VAL A 6 -4.40 0.88 13.32
C VAL A 6 -5.15 1.99 12.58
N GLY A 7 -5.93 1.66 11.55
CA GLY A 7 -6.76 2.64 10.85
C GLY A 7 -7.71 3.39 11.78
N ASN A 8 -8.41 2.67 12.66
CA ASN A 8 -9.28 3.26 13.67
C ASN A 8 -8.53 4.11 14.71
N LEU A 9 -7.32 3.70 15.12
CA LEU A 9 -6.50 4.48 16.06
C LEU A 9 -6.08 5.83 15.44
N ILE A 10 -5.62 5.80 14.18
CA ILE A 10 -5.27 7.01 13.45
C ILE A 10 -6.49 7.91 13.31
N THR A 11 -7.65 7.35 12.95
CA THR A 11 -8.91 8.09 12.84
C THR A 11 -9.28 8.76 14.17
N ASN A 12 -9.15 8.06 15.28
CA ASN A 12 -9.36 8.64 16.61
C ASN A 12 -8.42 9.80 16.91
N LEU A 13 -7.16 9.74 16.45
CA LEU A 13 -6.19 10.83 16.64
C LEU A 13 -6.54 12.06 15.80
N VAL A 14 -6.85 11.89 14.53
CA VAL A 14 -7.15 13.00 13.61
C VAL A 14 -8.54 13.58 13.80
N THR A 15 -9.45 12.89 14.52
CA THR A 15 -10.79 13.35 14.82
C THR A 15 -10.97 13.96 16.22
N ARG A 16 -9.89 14.22 16.96
CA ARG A 16 -9.94 14.83 18.31
C ARG A 16 -10.46 16.28 18.31
N GLY A 17 -10.36 16.97 17.18
CA GLY A 17 -10.91 18.31 17.00
C GLY A 17 -12.40 18.34 16.66
N ASP A 18 -12.92 19.54 16.44
CA ASP A 18 -14.30 19.76 15.99
C ASP A 18 -14.39 19.44 14.48
N ILE A 19 -15.00 18.32 14.16
CA ILE A 19 -15.14 17.80 12.79
C ILE A 19 -16.62 17.57 12.51
N ALA A 20 -17.09 18.01 11.34
CA ALA A 20 -18.47 17.79 10.90
C ALA A 20 -18.86 16.30 10.99
N PRO A 21 -20.06 15.98 11.51
CA PRO A 21 -20.48 14.59 11.75
C PRO A 21 -20.38 13.68 10.53
N ASP A 22 -20.73 14.18 9.34
CA ASP A 22 -20.67 13.40 8.10
C ASP A 22 -19.24 13.10 7.67
N ARG A 23 -18.32 14.06 7.88
CA ARG A 23 -16.89 13.86 7.63
C ARG A 23 -16.30 12.83 8.59
N ARG A 24 -16.66 12.90 9.87
CA ARG A 24 -16.27 11.91 10.88
C ARG A 24 -16.75 10.51 10.50
N ARG A 25 -18.03 10.37 10.10
CA ARG A 25 -18.58 9.09 9.67
C ARG A 25 -17.79 8.52 8.50
N ARG A 26 -17.54 9.30 7.45
CA ARG A 26 -16.79 8.87 6.26
C ARG A 26 -15.38 8.38 6.62
N LEU A 27 -14.69 9.05 7.54
CA LEU A 27 -13.39 8.59 8.02
C LEU A 27 -13.45 7.21 8.69
N TYR A 28 -14.44 6.97 9.56
CA TYR A 28 -14.60 5.65 10.19
C TYR A 28 -15.01 4.56 9.20
N ASP A 29 -15.84 4.89 8.22
CA ASP A 29 -16.32 3.95 7.21
C ASP A 29 -15.17 3.47 6.29
N THR A 30 -14.09 4.24 6.14
CA THR A 30 -12.95 3.94 5.24
C THR A 30 -11.62 3.67 5.96
N ALA A 31 -11.58 3.82 7.28
CA ALA A 31 -10.35 3.66 8.08
C ALA A 31 -9.77 2.25 8.03
N GLU A 32 -10.63 1.24 8.09
CA GLU A 32 -10.22 -0.16 8.06
C GLU A 32 -9.61 -0.53 6.71
N GLN A 33 -10.22 -0.09 5.62
CA GLN A 33 -9.77 -0.33 4.25
C GLN A 33 -8.40 0.30 3.97
N PHE A 34 -8.17 1.51 4.50
CA PHE A 34 -6.86 2.14 4.43
C PHE A 34 -5.78 1.31 5.15
N GLY A 35 -6.07 0.83 6.36
CA GLY A 35 -5.15 -0.02 7.11
C GLY A 35 -4.91 -1.38 6.42
N LEU A 36 -5.97 -2.01 5.90
CA LEU A 36 -5.90 -3.29 5.19
C LEU A 36 -5.07 -3.18 3.91
N LEU A 37 -5.23 -2.12 3.11
CA LEU A 37 -4.41 -1.86 1.94
C LEU A 37 -2.92 -1.92 2.28
N LEU A 38 -2.48 -1.11 3.25
CA LEU A 38 -1.06 -1.01 3.61
C LEU A 38 -0.52 -2.35 4.13
N GLN A 39 -1.30 -3.06 4.94
CA GLN A 39 -0.88 -4.36 5.48
C GLN A 39 -0.78 -5.43 4.40
N LEU A 40 -1.78 -5.54 3.51
CA LEU A 40 -1.77 -6.56 2.46
C LEU A 40 -0.65 -6.33 1.46
N VAL A 41 -0.34 -5.06 1.16
CA VAL A 41 0.82 -4.72 0.32
C VAL A 41 2.11 -5.17 0.99
N ASN A 42 2.28 -4.94 2.30
CA ASN A 42 3.47 -5.41 3.03
C ASN A 42 3.54 -6.94 3.03
N ILE A 43 2.46 -7.64 3.37
CA ILE A 43 2.39 -9.11 3.32
C ILE A 43 2.77 -9.65 1.94
N SER A 44 2.32 -8.99 0.87
CA SER A 44 2.58 -9.45 -0.50
C SER A 44 4.02 -9.24 -0.94
N LYS A 45 4.66 -8.14 -0.52
CA LYS A 45 6.02 -7.78 -0.99
C LYS A 45 7.14 -8.40 -0.15
N ASP A 46 6.89 -8.69 1.14
CA ASP A 46 7.92 -9.05 2.10
C ASP A 46 8.01 -10.58 2.35
N VAL A 47 7.39 -11.42 1.50
CA VAL A 47 7.32 -12.88 1.68
C VAL A 47 8.69 -13.52 1.91
N TYR A 48 9.69 -13.16 1.11
CA TYR A 48 11.06 -13.67 1.26
C TYR A 48 11.69 -13.25 2.60
N ASP A 49 11.58 -11.98 2.94
CA ASP A 49 12.18 -11.41 4.14
C ASP A 49 11.51 -11.98 5.40
N ASP A 50 10.17 -12.03 5.46
CA ASP A 50 9.39 -12.59 6.57
C ASP A 50 9.71 -14.07 6.78
N TYR A 51 9.80 -14.85 5.70
CA TYR A 51 10.14 -16.27 5.78
C TYR A 51 11.57 -16.49 6.26
N THR A 52 12.53 -15.77 5.71
CA THR A 52 13.96 -15.98 6.00
C THR A 52 14.41 -15.40 7.35
N ALA A 53 13.83 -14.27 7.76
CA ALA A 53 14.19 -13.60 9.01
C ALA A 53 13.38 -14.08 10.21
N GLU A 54 12.08 -14.36 10.03
CA GLU A 54 11.13 -14.64 11.11
C GLU A 54 10.61 -16.09 11.07
N ASN A 55 10.91 -16.85 10.03
CA ASN A 55 10.33 -18.16 9.74
C ASN A 55 8.78 -18.12 9.72
N ASN A 56 8.25 -17.07 9.12
CA ASN A 56 6.82 -16.78 9.10
C ASN A 56 6.32 -16.54 7.69
N VAL A 57 5.09 -16.99 7.39
CA VAL A 57 4.39 -16.78 6.13
C VAL A 57 3.05 -16.14 6.42
N TYR A 58 2.88 -14.89 6.02
CA TYR A 58 1.64 -14.12 6.24
C TYR A 58 0.66 -14.20 5.06
N LEU A 59 1.05 -14.82 3.94
CA LEU A 59 0.11 -15.11 2.85
C LEU A 59 -1.05 -15.99 3.37
N PRO A 60 -2.29 -15.82 2.83
CA PRO A 60 -3.44 -16.59 3.29
C PRO A 60 -3.22 -18.10 3.14
N ALA A 61 -3.15 -18.81 4.28
CA ALA A 61 -2.86 -20.25 4.32
C ALA A 61 -3.88 -21.09 3.51
N GLU A 62 -5.13 -20.63 3.41
CA GLU A 62 -6.15 -21.30 2.60
C GLU A 62 -5.84 -21.19 1.10
N TRP A 63 -5.28 -20.05 0.65
CA TRP A 63 -4.91 -19.87 -0.74
C TRP A 63 -3.66 -20.67 -1.10
N LEU A 64 -2.65 -20.67 -0.22
CA LEU A 64 -1.47 -21.53 -0.41
C LEU A 64 -1.87 -23.00 -0.49
N ARG A 65 -2.74 -23.47 0.41
CA ARG A 65 -3.22 -24.85 0.41
C ARG A 65 -4.01 -25.18 -0.86
N ALA A 66 -4.83 -24.26 -1.36
CA ALA A 66 -5.58 -24.44 -2.60
C ALA A 66 -4.67 -24.61 -3.83
N GLU A 67 -3.50 -23.95 -3.83
CA GLU A 67 -2.47 -24.08 -4.87
C GLU A 67 -1.47 -25.23 -4.57
N GLY A 68 -1.67 -25.99 -3.50
CA GLY A 68 -0.80 -27.12 -3.15
C GLY A 68 0.56 -26.71 -2.59
N VAL A 69 0.69 -25.49 -2.06
CA VAL A 69 1.94 -24.96 -1.48
C VAL A 69 1.91 -25.12 0.04
N PRO A 70 2.76 -25.97 0.66
CA PRO A 70 2.99 -25.95 2.10
C PRO A 70 3.63 -24.63 2.53
N GLN A 71 3.22 -24.08 3.69
CA GLN A 71 3.77 -22.80 4.15
C GLN A 71 5.28 -22.88 4.39
N GLU A 72 5.77 -24.02 4.88
CA GLU A 72 7.19 -24.30 5.10
C GLU A 72 8.02 -24.36 3.79
N ASP A 73 7.37 -24.58 2.65
CA ASP A 73 8.01 -24.73 1.34
C ASP A 73 7.66 -23.58 0.39
N VAL A 74 7.17 -22.44 0.90
CA VAL A 74 6.72 -21.29 0.09
C VAL A 74 7.81 -20.73 -0.84
N LEU A 75 9.08 -20.88 -0.48
CA LEU A 75 10.24 -20.45 -1.28
C LEU A 75 10.90 -21.61 -2.05
N ALA A 76 10.35 -22.83 -2.00
CA ALA A 76 10.90 -23.96 -2.72
C ALA A 76 10.73 -23.76 -4.24
N PRO A 77 11.76 -24.01 -5.07
CA PRO A 77 11.72 -23.76 -6.51
C PRO A 77 10.55 -24.45 -7.23
N GLU A 78 10.15 -25.64 -6.75
CA GLU A 78 9.03 -26.40 -7.31
C GLU A 78 7.66 -25.75 -7.03
N HIS A 79 7.58 -24.83 -6.09
CA HIS A 79 6.36 -24.09 -5.73
C HIS A 79 6.34 -22.65 -6.22
N GLU A 80 7.38 -22.16 -6.90
CA GLU A 80 7.52 -20.75 -7.28
C GLU A 80 6.32 -20.22 -8.08
N GLU A 81 5.82 -20.96 -9.08
CA GLU A 81 4.68 -20.53 -9.89
C GLU A 81 3.38 -20.46 -9.04
N ALA A 82 3.13 -21.49 -8.25
CA ALA A 82 1.95 -21.56 -7.39
C ALA A 82 1.97 -20.50 -6.27
N ALA A 83 3.12 -20.30 -5.62
CA ALA A 83 3.31 -19.27 -4.60
C ALA A 83 3.17 -17.86 -5.20
N SER A 84 3.74 -17.62 -6.40
CA SER A 84 3.58 -16.36 -7.14
C SER A 84 2.11 -16.06 -7.48
N SER A 85 1.33 -17.08 -7.81
CA SER A 85 -0.13 -16.95 -8.02
C SER A 85 -0.83 -16.45 -6.75
N VAL A 86 -0.44 -16.98 -5.58
CA VAL A 86 -1.00 -16.52 -4.29
C VAL A 86 -0.57 -15.09 -3.96
N VAL A 87 0.69 -14.72 -4.22
CA VAL A 87 1.18 -13.33 -4.09
C VAL A 87 0.35 -12.39 -4.96
N ARG A 88 0.18 -12.70 -6.25
CA ARG A 88 -0.64 -11.92 -7.18
C ARG A 88 -2.06 -11.75 -6.68
N ARG A 89 -2.69 -12.84 -6.27
CA ARG A 89 -4.07 -12.82 -5.75
C ARG A 89 -4.19 -11.95 -4.49
N THR A 90 -3.17 -11.96 -3.61
CA THR A 90 -3.14 -11.11 -2.42
C THR A 90 -2.99 -9.63 -2.80
N ALA A 91 -2.16 -9.32 -3.80
CA ALA A 91 -2.01 -7.97 -4.34
C ALA A 91 -3.29 -7.46 -5.04
N GLU A 92 -3.98 -8.30 -5.79
CA GLU A 92 -5.28 -7.98 -6.39
C GLU A 92 -6.33 -7.70 -5.32
N HIS A 93 -6.35 -8.48 -4.25
CA HIS A 93 -7.24 -8.22 -3.11
C HIS A 93 -6.88 -6.90 -2.42
N ALA A 94 -5.60 -6.60 -2.21
CA ALA A 94 -5.17 -5.29 -1.70
C ALA A 94 -5.64 -4.13 -2.60
N SER A 95 -5.56 -4.31 -3.92
CA SER A 95 -5.99 -3.29 -4.90
C SER A 95 -7.47 -2.95 -4.79
N SER A 96 -8.31 -3.85 -4.31
CA SER A 96 -9.74 -3.59 -4.11
C SER A 96 -10.04 -2.54 -3.03
N PHE A 97 -9.07 -2.21 -2.18
CA PHE A 97 -9.20 -1.19 -1.13
C PHE A 97 -8.70 0.20 -1.53
N LEU A 98 -8.16 0.37 -2.75
CA LEU A 98 -7.53 1.63 -3.19
C LEU A 98 -8.50 2.82 -3.19
N ASP A 99 -9.75 2.63 -3.61
CA ASP A 99 -10.73 3.71 -3.69
C ASP A 99 -11.16 4.20 -2.30
N ASP A 100 -11.40 3.28 -1.37
CA ASP A 100 -11.73 3.62 0.01
C ASP A 100 -10.54 4.26 0.72
N ALA A 101 -9.32 3.77 0.48
CA ALA A 101 -8.10 4.34 1.05
C ALA A 101 -7.83 5.77 0.53
N GLN A 102 -8.08 6.04 -0.75
CA GLN A 102 -8.02 7.39 -1.30
C GLN A 102 -9.09 8.30 -0.66
N THR A 103 -10.33 7.82 -0.58
CA THR A 103 -11.43 8.53 0.08
C THR A 103 -11.09 8.88 1.53
N TYR A 104 -10.45 7.96 2.26
CA TYR A 104 -9.95 8.21 3.61
C TYR A 104 -8.99 9.40 3.64
N LEU A 105 -7.96 9.40 2.79
CA LEU A 105 -6.96 10.46 2.73
C LEU A 105 -7.54 11.82 2.32
N GLU A 106 -8.47 11.84 1.37
CA GLU A 106 -9.16 13.05 0.94
C GLU A 106 -10.07 13.61 2.06
N THR A 107 -10.53 12.73 2.97
CA THR A 107 -11.40 13.09 4.08
C THR A 107 -10.63 13.52 5.33
N VAL A 108 -9.37 13.11 5.54
CA VAL A 108 -8.54 13.52 6.69
C VAL A 108 -8.48 15.04 6.80
N PRO A 109 -8.73 15.64 7.99
CA PRO A 109 -8.63 17.09 8.18
C PRO A 109 -7.22 17.60 7.88
N ALA A 110 -7.12 18.77 7.25
CA ALA A 110 -5.87 19.52 7.24
C ALA A 110 -5.64 20.07 8.67
N THR A 111 -4.55 19.65 9.29
CA THR A 111 -4.11 20.16 10.60
C THR A 111 -2.79 20.92 10.42
N ASP A 112 -2.44 21.76 11.40
CA ASP A 112 -1.12 22.40 11.43
C ASP A 112 -0.02 21.32 11.46
N GLY A 113 0.81 21.31 10.45
CA GLY A 113 1.74 20.22 10.16
C GLY A 113 1.21 19.31 9.05
N ASN A 114 2.10 18.87 8.16
CA ASN A 114 1.74 18.13 6.93
C ASN A 114 1.33 16.67 7.23
N THR A 115 0.24 16.50 7.97
CA THR A 115 -0.31 15.17 8.31
C THR A 115 -0.75 14.39 7.07
N LEU A 116 -1.17 15.07 6.01
CA LEU A 116 -1.54 14.39 4.77
C LEU A 116 -0.37 13.68 4.13
N ALA A 117 0.80 14.34 3.99
CA ALA A 117 1.97 13.72 3.39
C ALA A 117 2.44 12.47 4.16
N ALA A 118 2.32 12.48 5.50
CA ALA A 118 2.67 11.34 6.33
C ALA A 118 1.89 10.06 5.98
N TRP A 119 0.67 10.18 5.47
CA TRP A 119 -0.20 9.06 5.10
C TRP A 119 -0.34 8.87 3.60
N ALA A 120 -0.32 9.95 2.81
CA ALA A 120 -0.43 9.90 1.37
C ALA A 120 0.83 9.30 0.72
N VAL A 121 2.03 9.58 1.25
CA VAL A 121 3.26 8.96 0.74
C VAL A 121 3.23 7.43 0.86
N PRO A 122 2.96 6.81 2.03
CA PRO A 122 2.79 5.35 2.12
C PRO A 122 1.71 4.80 1.19
N PHE A 123 0.59 5.50 1.03
CA PHE A 123 -0.47 5.11 0.10
C PHE A 123 0.02 5.09 -1.36
N LEU A 124 0.63 6.16 -1.84
CA LEU A 124 1.14 6.25 -3.21
C LEU A 124 2.27 5.24 -3.48
N LEU A 125 3.14 5.01 -2.50
CA LEU A 125 4.15 3.96 -2.59
C LEU A 125 3.54 2.56 -2.61
N SER A 126 2.40 2.35 -1.93
CA SER A 126 1.65 1.09 -2.02
C SER A 126 1.08 0.88 -3.42
N VAL A 127 0.57 1.94 -4.08
CA VAL A 127 0.14 1.88 -5.50
C VAL A 127 1.30 1.44 -6.41
N GLY A 128 2.48 2.05 -6.26
CA GLY A 128 3.68 1.67 -7.00
C GLY A 128 4.13 0.22 -6.73
N THR A 129 4.05 -0.20 -5.47
CA THR A 129 4.38 -1.57 -5.07
C THR A 129 3.39 -2.58 -5.66
N LEU A 130 2.09 -2.27 -5.67
CA LEU A 130 1.07 -3.11 -6.31
C LEU A 130 1.32 -3.24 -7.82
N ARG A 131 1.69 -2.15 -8.49
CA ARG A 131 2.08 -2.20 -9.92
C ARG A 131 3.21 -3.22 -10.16
N GLU A 132 4.26 -3.17 -9.34
CA GLU A 132 5.39 -4.11 -9.48
C GLU A 132 4.98 -5.55 -9.14
N LEU A 133 4.21 -5.75 -8.06
CA LEU A 133 3.70 -7.07 -7.64
C LEU A 133 2.80 -7.71 -8.69
N LEU A 134 1.93 -6.94 -9.33
CA LEU A 134 1.05 -7.44 -10.39
C LEU A 134 1.80 -7.73 -11.69
N ALA A 135 2.90 -7.01 -11.94
CA ALA A 135 3.76 -7.28 -13.10
C ALA A 135 4.64 -8.51 -12.90
N ARG A 136 5.26 -8.65 -11.72
CA ARG A 136 6.25 -9.69 -11.39
C ARG A 136 6.09 -10.18 -9.95
N PRO A 137 5.04 -10.97 -9.65
CA PRO A 137 4.78 -11.46 -8.30
C PRO A 137 5.89 -12.38 -7.76
N GLU A 138 6.63 -13.07 -8.65
CA GLU A 138 7.78 -13.92 -8.33
C GLU A 138 8.93 -13.16 -7.66
N ASP A 139 9.08 -11.86 -7.91
CA ASP A 139 10.09 -11.04 -7.25
C ASP A 139 9.91 -11.02 -5.72
N ALA A 140 8.68 -11.16 -5.20
CA ALA A 140 8.38 -11.22 -3.77
C ALA A 140 8.93 -12.48 -3.08
N LEU A 141 9.18 -13.54 -3.86
CA LEU A 141 9.74 -14.82 -3.38
C LEU A 141 11.26 -14.85 -3.44
N SER A 142 11.90 -13.76 -3.84
CA SER A 142 13.34 -13.67 -4.03
C SER A 142 14.01 -12.68 -3.10
N LYS A 143 15.31 -12.86 -2.85
CA LYS A 143 16.13 -11.92 -2.07
C LYS A 143 16.17 -10.50 -2.66
N THR A 144 15.95 -10.35 -3.96
CA THR A 144 15.88 -9.04 -4.61
C THR A 144 14.67 -8.25 -4.13
N GLY A 145 13.57 -8.94 -3.89
CA GLY A 145 12.31 -8.39 -3.41
C GLY A 145 11.65 -7.43 -4.40
N VAL A 146 10.42 -7.07 -4.11
CA VAL A 146 9.66 -6.05 -4.86
C VAL A 146 10.00 -4.66 -4.36
N LYS A 147 10.41 -3.75 -5.24
CA LYS A 147 10.86 -2.41 -4.85
C LYS A 147 10.41 -1.35 -5.84
N VAL A 148 9.80 -0.31 -5.31
CA VAL A 148 9.66 0.98 -5.99
C VAL A 148 11.03 1.65 -6.06
N SER A 149 11.40 2.23 -7.20
CA SER A 149 12.72 2.84 -7.37
C SER A 149 12.94 4.02 -6.44
N ARG A 150 14.19 4.26 -5.99
CA ARG A 150 14.54 5.40 -5.14
C ARG A 150 14.18 6.74 -5.79
N LYS A 151 14.26 6.83 -7.12
CA LYS A 151 13.90 8.04 -7.87
C LYS A 151 12.40 8.31 -7.78
N GLU A 152 11.59 7.27 -7.91
CA GLU A 152 10.13 7.36 -7.77
C GLU A 152 9.74 7.73 -6.33
N VAL A 153 10.32 7.06 -5.32
CA VAL A 153 10.11 7.41 -3.91
C VAL A 153 10.40 8.89 -3.67
N PHE A 154 11.53 9.39 -4.17
CA PHE A 154 11.92 10.78 -3.98
C PHE A 154 10.97 11.75 -4.69
N ALA A 155 10.51 11.41 -5.91
CA ALA A 155 9.54 12.22 -6.65
C ALA A 155 8.19 12.30 -5.92
N VAL A 156 7.68 11.17 -5.42
CA VAL A 156 6.43 11.11 -4.63
C VAL A 156 6.53 11.95 -3.36
N VAL A 157 7.62 11.78 -2.58
CA VAL A 157 7.83 12.54 -1.34
C VAL A 157 7.93 14.04 -1.63
N SER A 158 8.67 14.43 -2.68
CA SER A 158 8.84 15.84 -3.06
C SER A 158 7.51 16.49 -3.45
N GLU A 159 6.67 15.79 -4.22
CA GLU A 159 5.37 16.29 -4.66
C GLU A 159 4.40 16.44 -3.47
N MET A 160 4.30 15.42 -2.63
CA MET A 160 3.40 15.44 -1.46
C MET A 160 3.84 16.42 -0.37
N SER A 161 5.09 16.87 -0.37
CA SER A 161 5.59 17.91 0.54
C SER A 161 5.27 19.33 0.08
N GLY A 162 4.76 19.52 -1.15
CA GLY A 162 4.32 20.80 -1.70
C GLY A 162 2.90 21.18 -1.27
N ASP A 163 2.49 22.42 -1.59
CA ASP A 163 1.20 22.99 -1.16
C ASP A 163 -0.03 22.36 -1.85
N GLY A 164 0.13 21.68 -2.99
CA GLY A 164 -0.94 21.08 -3.80
C GLY A 164 -1.20 19.58 -3.56
N GLY A 165 -0.57 18.97 -2.56
CA GLY A 165 -0.51 17.52 -2.42
C GLY A 165 -1.86 16.79 -2.34
N ARG A 166 -2.90 17.40 -1.77
CA ARG A 166 -4.24 16.79 -1.68
C ARG A 166 -4.95 16.78 -3.03
N GLU A 167 -4.87 17.86 -3.78
CA GLU A 167 -5.50 18.01 -5.08
C GLU A 167 -4.83 17.10 -6.13
N ALA A 168 -3.53 16.88 -5.99
CA ALA A 168 -2.75 16.00 -6.86
C ALA A 168 -2.91 14.50 -6.56
N LEU A 169 -3.47 14.11 -5.41
CA LEU A 169 -3.47 12.72 -4.93
C LEU A 169 -4.09 11.73 -5.93
N GLY A 170 -5.24 12.06 -6.49
CA GLY A 170 -5.94 11.20 -7.46
C GLY A 170 -5.16 11.04 -8.76
N GLU A 171 -4.67 12.15 -9.32
CA GLU A 171 -3.87 12.15 -10.56
C GLU A 171 -2.55 11.38 -10.36
N MET A 172 -1.86 11.61 -9.24
CA MET A 172 -0.64 10.87 -8.90
C MET A 172 -0.89 9.37 -8.78
N ARG A 173 -2.00 8.97 -8.14
CA ARG A 173 -2.39 7.56 -8.04
C ARG A 173 -2.52 6.92 -9.42
N GLU A 174 -3.24 7.56 -10.34
CA GLU A 174 -3.42 7.07 -11.72
C GLU A 174 -2.10 6.97 -12.47
N GLN A 175 -1.26 7.99 -12.37
CA GLN A 175 0.06 8.00 -13.01
C GLN A 175 0.97 6.89 -12.46
N ILE A 176 1.03 6.72 -11.12
CA ILE A 176 1.84 5.70 -10.46
C ILE A 176 1.34 4.28 -10.80
N ALA A 177 0.04 4.08 -10.88
CA ALA A 177 -0.53 2.80 -11.27
C ALA A 177 -0.15 2.40 -12.71
N ALA A 178 -0.05 3.38 -13.62
CA ALA A 178 0.28 3.14 -15.01
C ALA A 178 1.78 2.93 -15.27
N GLN A 179 2.65 3.68 -14.56
CA GLN A 179 4.11 3.66 -14.77
C GLN A 179 4.85 4.29 -13.58
N PRO A 180 6.18 4.06 -13.45
CA PRO A 180 6.99 4.72 -12.43
C PRO A 180 6.84 6.24 -12.48
N TYR A 181 6.52 6.84 -11.33
CA TYR A 181 6.29 8.27 -11.22
C TYR A 181 7.59 9.07 -11.39
N HIS A 182 7.56 10.01 -12.28
CA HIS A 182 8.65 10.96 -12.48
C HIS A 182 8.09 12.37 -12.46
N ARG A 183 8.68 13.23 -11.62
CA ARG A 183 8.34 14.65 -11.64
C ARG A 183 8.62 15.20 -13.04
N ALA A 184 7.62 15.82 -13.67
CA ALA A 184 7.86 16.57 -14.89
C ALA A 184 8.97 17.60 -14.63
N PRO A 185 9.96 17.78 -15.54
CA PRO A 185 10.95 18.82 -15.37
C PRO A 185 10.21 20.15 -15.23
N THR A 186 10.44 20.85 -14.12
CA THR A 186 9.96 22.22 -13.93
C THR A 186 10.47 23.00 -15.13
N SER A 187 9.57 23.50 -15.98
CA SER A 187 9.95 24.45 -17.02
C SER A 187 10.62 25.60 -16.31
N ALA A 188 11.96 25.70 -16.47
CA ALA A 188 12.70 26.86 -16.02
C ALA A 188 12.22 28.05 -16.87
N ASP A 189 11.52 29.00 -16.24
CA ASP A 189 11.35 30.34 -16.76
C ASP A 189 12.69 31.08 -16.75
#